data_c9819d070f47292c28e0d04f0444b04e
#
_entry.id   c9819d070f47292c28e0d04f0444b04e
#
_cell.length_a   1.000
_cell.length_b   1.000
_cell.length_c   1.000
_cell.angle_alpha   90.00
_cell.angle_beta   90.00
_cell.angle_gamma   90.00
#
_symmetry.space_group_name_H-M   'P 1'
#
loop_
_entity.id
_entity.type
_entity.pdbx_description
1 polymer ?
#
loop_
_entity_poly.entity_id
_entity_poly.type
_entity_poly.pdbx_seq_one_letter_code
_entity_poly.pdbx_strand_id
1 'polypeptide(L)'
;MENPTFSVETGNIDRKFTTPREELEFLREKVAKQERESNNIEQAPREETISKQIHEYKKEKPEVVLEEGYRLPEKQEGEILLKLSPEEHDDKMAELLGILQEKGIKNTLSIVNKMGDIHIADDFHRFLVQYIKEGFDTLDLKERSPLWKQLHMTLFEIALPSESGDNNEKPLKELISSMEQLYAGMLSISGKKKNEKNHLALEIAVSDKSEEAVFYVAVPDERKELFEKQVLSIFPQAKVIENKDDYNIFNEQGASVGAYGKFTRNKIYPLKTYDVFDYDPLNILLSSFSKLEKDGEGAAVQIIFNPEDDYYNKKFKYALDQIQKGTSVSKAINLPTTLAGDVFKEVKSVFGSSSKKKDEKDNTPPIIDQIAVDQITNKISSPIATINIRIVASANTQERAEVILSDIEAIFNQFEEAQGNALKFKHLKKGALGALLRDFSYRRFIDDQKIPLNLKEVTTLYHFPSSGISSSRELKQSKAGTAPAPLDMSENGVLLGINKYRNSETEVHITREDRLRHFYTIGQTGTGKSTLLKNMAVQDILNG
;
A
#
# COMPACT_ATOMS: atom_id res chain seq x y z
N MET A 1 27.79 40.09 8.43
CA MET A 1 26.66 39.95 9.33
C MET A 1 26.90 38.65 10.08
N GLU A 2 27.21 38.79 11.38
CA GLU A 2 27.65 37.71 12.22
C GLU A 2 26.49 36.75 12.53
N ASN A 3 26.73 35.45 12.38
CA ASN A 3 25.82 34.42 12.85
C ASN A 3 25.82 34.42 14.38
N PRO A 4 24.65 34.46 15.05
CA PRO A 4 24.60 34.33 16.49
C PRO A 4 24.91 32.89 16.91
N THR A 5 26.00 32.69 17.60
CA THR A 5 26.36 31.43 18.29
C THR A 5 25.42 31.24 19.49
N PHE A 6 24.66 30.17 19.45
CA PHE A 6 23.76 29.77 20.55
C PHE A 6 24.53 29.00 21.62
N SER A 7 24.48 29.45 22.85
CA SER A 7 24.86 28.69 24.04
C SER A 7 23.63 27.98 24.59
N VAL A 8 23.65 26.64 24.56
CA VAL A 8 22.55 25.81 25.08
C VAL A 8 22.98 25.21 26.42
N GLU A 9 22.51 25.80 27.50
CA GLU A 9 22.48 25.16 28.83
C GLU A 9 21.04 24.75 29.16
N THR A 10 20.94 23.49 29.57
CA THR A 10 19.84 22.81 30.25
C THR A 10 18.50 23.49 30.46
N GLY A 11 17.48 23.04 29.75
CA GLY A 11 16.11 22.91 30.30
C GLY A 11 15.16 24.09 30.17
N ASN A 12 15.60 25.31 29.83
CA ASN A 12 14.73 26.45 29.65
C ASN A 12 14.79 26.96 28.20
N ILE A 13 13.61 27.16 27.59
CA ILE A 13 13.51 27.83 26.29
C ILE A 13 13.57 29.33 26.61
N ASP A 14 14.79 29.91 26.56
CA ASP A 14 15.00 31.33 26.83
C ASP A 14 14.52 32.26 25.70
N ARG A 15 14.08 31.71 24.58
CA ARG A 15 13.63 32.46 23.42
C ARG A 15 12.31 31.91 22.90
N LYS A 16 11.34 32.81 22.71
CA LYS A 16 10.05 32.47 22.10
C LYS A 16 10.17 32.51 20.59
N PHE A 17 9.51 31.56 19.92
CA PHE A 17 9.53 31.44 18.47
C PHE A 17 8.50 32.39 17.82
N THR A 18 8.84 32.90 16.65
CA THR A 18 8.03 33.82 15.85
C THR A 18 7.66 33.23 14.49
N THR A 19 8.32 32.17 14.06
CA THR A 19 8.09 31.55 12.76
C THR A 19 8.12 30.01 12.83
N PRO A 20 7.41 29.30 11.93
CA PRO A 20 7.45 27.84 11.83
C PRO A 20 8.86 27.29 11.60
N ARG A 21 9.69 28.07 10.87
CA ARG A 21 11.06 27.69 10.56
C ARG A 21 11.95 27.70 11.79
N GLU A 22 11.83 28.69 12.65
CA GLU A 22 12.58 28.75 13.91
C GLU A 22 12.26 27.57 14.82
N GLU A 23 10.98 27.18 14.95
CA GLU A 23 10.57 26.02 15.71
C GLU A 23 11.20 24.72 15.17
N LEU A 24 11.15 24.54 13.85
CA LEU A 24 11.67 23.34 13.18
C LEU A 24 13.20 23.24 13.33
N GLU A 25 13.94 24.33 13.11
CA GLU A 25 15.38 24.38 13.29
C GLU A 25 15.78 24.07 14.74
N PHE A 26 15.07 24.62 15.71
CA PHE A 26 15.31 24.33 17.12
C PHE A 26 15.12 22.85 17.46
N LEU A 27 14.05 22.22 16.99
CA LEU A 27 13.81 20.78 17.23
C LEU A 27 14.91 19.92 16.58
N ARG A 28 15.35 20.27 15.38
CA ARG A 28 16.45 19.58 14.68
C ARG A 28 17.78 19.72 15.42
N GLU A 29 18.09 20.90 15.92
CA GLU A 29 19.28 21.13 16.73
C GLU A 29 19.24 20.33 18.05
N LYS A 30 18.09 20.28 18.70
CA LYS A 30 17.90 19.50 19.93
C LYS A 30 18.11 17.99 19.69
N VAL A 31 17.57 17.48 18.58
CA VAL A 31 17.78 16.10 18.14
C VAL A 31 19.26 15.84 17.86
N ALA A 32 19.90 16.70 17.08
CA ALA A 32 21.32 16.57 16.72
C ALA A 32 22.26 16.65 17.95
N LYS A 33 21.92 17.48 18.95
CA LYS A 33 22.65 17.56 20.21
C LYS A 33 22.53 16.27 21.00
N GLN A 34 21.33 15.72 21.14
CA GLN A 34 21.09 14.48 21.86
C GLN A 34 21.76 13.28 21.17
N GLU A 35 21.78 13.25 19.85
CA GLU A 35 22.52 12.24 19.08
C GLU A 35 24.04 12.30 19.35
N ARG A 36 24.62 13.48 19.48
CA ARG A 36 26.05 13.66 19.81
C ARG A 36 26.37 13.23 21.24
N GLU A 37 25.48 13.49 22.20
CA GLU A 37 25.64 13.13 23.60
C GLU A 37 25.47 11.62 23.83
N SER A 38 24.65 10.95 23.01
CA SER A 38 24.38 9.51 23.08
C SER A 38 25.48 8.63 22.46
N ASN A 39 26.47 9.18 21.81
CA ASN A 39 27.55 8.43 21.13
C ASN A 39 28.44 7.56 22.07
N ASN A 40 28.16 7.52 23.36
CA ASN A 40 28.93 6.72 24.34
C ASN A 40 28.17 5.54 24.96
N ILE A 41 26.88 5.37 24.72
CA ILE A 41 26.11 4.24 25.31
C ILE A 41 24.99 3.88 24.32
N GLU A 42 24.93 2.63 23.84
CA GLU A 42 23.93 2.01 22.96
C GLU A 42 23.01 3.01 22.21
N GLN A 43 23.28 3.20 20.90
CA GLN A 43 22.55 4.14 20.03
C GLN A 43 21.07 3.79 19.98
N ALA A 44 20.23 4.59 20.62
CA ALA A 44 18.81 4.60 20.34
C ALA A 44 18.59 5.01 18.85
N PRO A 45 17.68 4.37 18.13
CA PRO A 45 17.37 4.76 16.75
C PRO A 45 17.02 6.25 16.68
N ARG A 46 17.51 6.95 15.63
CA ARG A 46 17.28 8.40 15.43
C ARG A 46 15.80 8.78 15.57
N GLU A 47 14.91 7.90 15.14
CA GLU A 47 13.46 8.08 15.22
C GLU A 47 12.92 8.09 16.65
N GLU A 48 13.47 7.25 17.54
CA GLU A 48 13.09 7.27 18.97
C GLU A 48 13.54 8.57 19.64
N THR A 49 14.71 9.07 19.27
CA THR A 49 15.20 10.36 19.76
C THR A 49 14.31 11.51 19.29
N ILE A 50 13.91 11.51 18.02
CA ILE A 50 13.01 12.52 17.46
C ILE A 50 11.62 12.42 18.12
N SER A 51 11.06 11.22 18.23
CA SER A 51 9.76 10.98 18.86
C SER A 51 9.73 11.49 20.30
N LYS A 52 10.79 11.20 21.06
CA LYS A 52 10.93 11.69 22.43
C LYS A 52 10.98 13.21 22.50
N GLN A 53 11.74 13.88 21.61
CA GLN A 53 11.82 15.34 21.57
C GLN A 53 10.49 15.99 21.21
N ILE A 54 9.74 15.42 20.25
CA ILE A 54 8.39 15.90 19.92
C ILE A 54 7.45 15.73 21.13
N HIS A 55 7.52 14.59 21.82
CA HIS A 55 6.69 14.33 22.99
C HIS A 55 7.00 15.29 24.15
N GLU A 56 8.26 15.60 24.39
CA GLU A 56 8.68 16.61 25.37
C GLU A 56 8.20 18.02 24.94
N TYR A 57 8.39 18.38 23.68
CA TYR A 57 7.93 19.66 23.14
C TYR A 57 6.40 19.83 23.18
N LYS A 58 5.66 18.72 22.97
CA LYS A 58 4.20 18.71 23.08
C LYS A 58 3.71 19.08 24.49
N LYS A 59 4.45 18.73 25.55
CA LYS A 59 4.09 19.03 26.96
C LYS A 59 4.24 20.51 27.31
N GLU A 60 5.12 21.24 26.62
CA GLU A 60 5.29 22.66 26.88
C GLU A 60 4.02 23.43 26.51
N LYS A 61 3.69 24.48 27.28
CA LYS A 61 2.53 25.33 26.95
C LYS A 61 2.87 26.31 25.83
N PRO A 62 1.96 26.61 24.90
CA PRO A 62 2.18 27.60 23.84
C PRO A 62 2.66 28.97 24.34
N GLU A 63 2.18 29.39 25.52
CA GLU A 63 2.56 30.69 26.14
C GLU A 63 4.04 30.75 26.52
N VAL A 64 4.68 29.60 26.75
CA VAL A 64 6.08 29.51 27.12
C VAL A 64 6.96 29.57 25.90
N VAL A 65 6.56 28.93 24.82
CA VAL A 65 7.38 28.63 23.64
C VAL A 65 7.20 29.62 22.49
N LEU A 66 5.98 30.19 22.35
CA LEU A 66 5.63 31.08 21.24
C LEU A 66 5.47 32.54 21.70
N GLU A 67 5.81 33.47 20.82
CA GLU A 67 5.48 34.88 21.02
C GLU A 67 3.97 35.13 20.92
N GLU A 68 3.49 36.18 21.57
CA GLU A 68 2.06 36.50 21.68
C GLU A 68 1.39 36.68 20.30
N GLY A 69 2.08 37.34 19.37
CA GLY A 69 1.58 37.56 18.01
C GLY A 69 1.61 36.33 17.11
N TYR A 70 2.32 35.27 17.50
CA TYR A 70 2.45 34.04 16.74
C TYR A 70 1.56 32.90 17.28
N ARG A 71 1.03 33.05 18.48
CA ARG A 71 0.07 32.10 19.06
C ARG A 71 -1.27 32.18 18.36
N LEU A 72 -1.93 31.02 18.22
CA LEU A 72 -3.32 30.99 17.84
C LEU A 72 -4.18 31.43 19.02
N PRO A 73 -5.03 32.45 18.87
CA PRO A 73 -6.02 32.81 19.89
C PRO A 73 -7.00 31.66 20.13
N GLU A 74 -7.44 31.45 21.38
CA GLU A 74 -8.39 30.38 21.74
C GLU A 74 -9.66 30.36 20.88
N LYS A 75 -10.13 31.54 20.48
CA LYS A 75 -11.28 31.66 19.59
C LYS A 75 -11.01 31.10 18.20
N GLN A 76 -9.83 31.36 17.63
CA GLN A 76 -9.43 30.81 16.32
C GLN A 76 -9.17 29.32 16.40
N GLU A 77 -8.54 28.82 17.46
CA GLU A 77 -8.40 27.37 17.70
C GLU A 77 -9.78 26.70 17.75
N GLY A 78 -10.76 27.30 18.46
CA GLY A 78 -12.13 26.80 18.52
C GLY A 78 -12.84 26.79 17.17
N GLU A 79 -12.65 27.81 16.36
CA GLU A 79 -13.21 27.89 14.99
C GLU A 79 -12.60 26.82 14.08
N ILE A 80 -11.29 26.61 14.16
CA ILE A 80 -10.59 25.55 13.41
C ILE A 80 -11.09 24.17 13.85
N LEU A 81 -11.20 23.92 15.15
CA LEU A 81 -11.73 22.66 15.67
C LEU A 81 -13.15 22.36 15.22
N LEU A 82 -14.03 23.38 15.23
CA LEU A 82 -15.40 23.24 14.74
C LEU A 82 -15.45 22.94 13.24
N LYS A 83 -14.52 23.49 12.47
CA LYS A 83 -14.41 23.24 11.04
C LYS A 83 -13.88 21.82 10.75
N LEU A 84 -12.84 21.37 11.46
CA LEU A 84 -12.25 20.05 11.30
C LEU A 84 -13.13 18.90 11.82
N SER A 85 -14.02 19.16 12.78
CA SER A 85 -14.80 18.11 13.44
C SER A 85 -15.68 17.28 12.49
N PRO A 86 -16.37 17.86 11.48
CA PRO A 86 -17.18 17.11 10.53
C PRO A 86 -16.39 16.52 9.35
N GLU A 87 -15.12 16.89 9.20
CA GLU A 87 -14.33 16.47 8.05
C GLU A 87 -13.84 15.03 8.17
N GLU A 88 -13.60 14.40 7.03
CA GLU A 88 -13.00 13.09 6.94
C GLU A 88 -11.52 13.10 7.37
N HIS A 89 -10.96 11.94 7.69
CA HIS A 89 -9.61 11.81 8.24
C HIS A 89 -8.54 12.48 7.35
N ASP A 90 -8.60 12.25 6.04
CA ASP A 90 -7.59 12.78 5.10
C ASP A 90 -7.70 14.30 4.94
N ASP A 91 -8.92 14.83 4.94
CA ASP A 91 -9.15 16.28 4.89
C ASP A 91 -8.65 16.96 6.18
N LYS A 92 -8.88 16.31 7.35
CA LYS A 92 -8.33 16.78 8.63
C LYS A 92 -6.80 16.81 8.61
N MET A 93 -6.17 15.75 8.10
CA MET A 93 -4.71 15.71 7.98
C MET A 93 -4.19 16.79 7.02
N ALA A 94 -4.86 17.02 5.88
CA ALA A 94 -4.48 18.07 4.93
C ALA A 94 -4.57 19.48 5.55
N GLU A 95 -5.64 19.78 6.29
CA GLU A 95 -5.75 21.06 7.00
C GLU A 95 -4.71 21.21 8.12
N LEU A 96 -4.42 20.15 8.89
CA LEU A 96 -3.36 20.18 9.90
C LEU A 96 -1.99 20.45 9.29
N LEU A 97 -1.72 19.93 8.10
CA LEU A 97 -0.50 20.20 7.35
C LEU A 97 -0.45 21.68 6.90
N GLY A 98 -1.57 22.24 6.45
CA GLY A 98 -1.68 23.67 6.14
C GLY A 98 -1.38 24.55 7.36
N ILE A 99 -1.94 24.20 8.51
CA ILE A 99 -1.70 24.91 9.78
C ILE A 99 -0.24 24.77 10.21
N LEU A 100 0.36 23.60 10.02
CA LEU A 100 1.77 23.36 10.31
C LEU A 100 2.68 24.32 9.52
N GLN A 101 2.38 24.52 8.24
CA GLN A 101 3.14 25.43 7.36
C GLN A 101 2.98 26.90 7.75
N GLU A 102 1.76 27.31 8.08
CA GLU A 102 1.45 28.71 8.36
C GLU A 102 1.74 29.12 9.80
N LYS A 103 1.43 28.23 10.75
CA LYS A 103 1.40 28.52 12.18
C LYS A 103 2.40 27.70 13.01
N GLY A 104 3.15 26.79 12.37
CA GLY A 104 4.20 26.00 12.99
C GLY A 104 3.73 24.81 13.81
N ILE A 105 4.72 24.05 14.28
CA ILE A 105 4.53 22.75 14.93
C ILE A 105 3.71 22.87 16.21
N LYS A 106 4.01 23.85 17.05
CA LYS A 106 3.40 23.96 18.37
C LYS A 106 1.92 24.30 18.32
N ASN A 107 1.53 25.23 17.45
CA ASN A 107 0.14 25.58 17.23
C ASN A 107 -0.66 24.39 16.70
N THR A 108 -0.09 23.65 15.75
CA THR A 108 -0.74 22.44 15.20
C THR A 108 -0.89 21.34 16.24
N LEU A 109 0.15 21.08 17.04
CA LEU A 109 0.08 20.11 18.14
C LEU A 109 -0.96 20.51 19.20
N SER A 110 -1.17 21.81 19.44
CA SER A 110 -2.23 22.30 20.35
C SER A 110 -3.61 21.93 19.81
N ILE A 111 -3.85 22.13 18.53
CA ILE A 111 -5.11 21.77 17.86
C ILE A 111 -5.34 20.25 17.90
N VAL A 112 -4.35 19.47 17.51
CA VAL A 112 -4.40 17.99 17.54
C VAL A 112 -4.73 17.46 18.94
N ASN A 113 -4.14 18.06 19.98
CA ASN A 113 -4.46 17.70 21.37
C ASN A 113 -5.91 18.01 21.74
N LYS A 114 -6.45 19.14 21.29
CA LYS A 114 -7.82 19.58 21.59
C LYS A 114 -8.87 18.84 20.79
N MET A 115 -8.51 18.26 19.64
CA MET A 115 -9.42 17.42 18.85
C MET A 115 -9.85 16.16 19.61
N GLY A 116 -8.97 15.63 20.46
CA GLY A 116 -9.26 14.41 21.22
C GLY A 116 -9.33 13.14 20.37
N ASP A 117 -8.97 13.21 19.09
CA ASP A 117 -8.94 12.09 18.17
C ASP A 117 -7.55 11.41 18.25
N ILE A 118 -7.54 10.20 18.80
CA ILE A 118 -6.29 9.46 19.06
C ILE A 118 -5.62 9.05 17.77
N HIS A 119 -6.38 8.67 16.73
CA HIS A 119 -5.85 8.24 15.44
C HIS A 119 -5.16 9.39 14.71
N ILE A 120 -5.83 10.53 14.60
CA ILE A 120 -5.23 11.73 13.99
C ILE A 120 -4.02 12.19 14.79
N ALA A 121 -4.06 12.11 16.12
CA ALA A 121 -2.93 12.50 16.95
C ALA A 121 -1.71 11.60 16.72
N ASP A 122 -1.91 10.30 16.54
CA ASP A 122 -0.84 9.34 16.27
C ASP A 122 -0.28 9.52 14.85
N ASP A 123 -1.13 9.64 13.86
CA ASP A 123 -0.73 9.84 12.47
C ASP A 123 0.00 11.18 12.27
N PHE A 124 -0.49 12.24 12.89
CA PHE A 124 0.19 13.53 12.85
C PHE A 124 1.55 13.50 13.58
N HIS A 125 1.64 12.78 14.70
CA HIS A 125 2.92 12.58 15.39
C HIS A 125 3.92 11.81 14.53
N ARG A 126 3.49 10.72 13.90
CA ARG A 126 4.32 9.92 12.97
C ARG A 126 4.78 10.75 11.78
N PHE A 127 3.89 11.57 11.23
CA PHE A 127 4.23 12.50 10.19
C PHE A 127 5.32 13.48 10.64
N LEU A 128 5.19 14.10 11.81
CA LEU A 128 6.19 15.03 12.33
C LEU A 128 7.55 14.37 12.55
N VAL A 129 7.59 13.14 13.08
CA VAL A 129 8.84 12.38 13.22
C VAL A 129 9.55 12.24 11.87
N GLN A 130 8.81 11.86 10.84
CA GLN A 130 9.36 11.70 9.50
C GLN A 130 9.79 13.04 8.89
N TYR A 131 8.99 14.08 9.07
CA TYR A 131 9.25 15.43 8.58
C TYR A 131 10.54 16.01 9.15
N ILE A 132 10.78 15.83 10.46
CA ILE A 132 12.01 16.27 11.11
C ILE A 132 13.21 15.43 10.65
N LYS A 133 13.02 14.11 10.50
CA LYS A 133 14.06 13.15 10.10
C LYS A 133 14.60 13.41 8.71
N GLU A 134 13.72 13.60 7.74
CA GLU A 134 14.08 13.78 6.32
C GLU A 134 14.70 15.18 6.03
N GLY A 135 14.65 16.09 6.99
CA GLY A 135 15.27 17.40 6.85
C GLY A 135 14.54 18.37 5.93
N PHE A 136 13.25 18.15 5.64
CA PHE A 136 12.43 19.03 4.80
C PHE A 136 12.29 20.42 5.40
N ASP A 137 12.29 21.44 4.57
CA ASP A 137 11.94 22.82 4.96
C ASP A 137 10.40 22.96 5.01
N THR A 138 9.88 23.94 5.76
CA THR A 138 8.45 24.23 5.86
C THR A 138 7.77 24.52 4.51
N LEU A 139 8.56 24.86 3.49
CA LEU A 139 8.09 25.10 2.12
C LEU A 139 7.95 23.83 1.26
N ASP A 140 8.47 22.69 1.72
CA ASP A 140 8.49 21.43 0.93
C ASP A 140 7.19 20.62 1.02
N LEU A 141 6.25 21.04 1.85
CA LEU A 141 4.89 20.46 1.93
C LEU A 141 3.93 21.02 0.85
N LYS A 142 4.46 21.62 -0.22
CA LYS A 142 3.61 22.04 -1.34
C LYS A 142 2.92 20.85 -1.96
N GLU A 143 1.67 21.07 -2.39
CA GLU A 143 0.93 20.13 -3.24
C GLU A 143 1.87 19.53 -4.28
N ARG A 144 1.83 18.18 -4.41
CA ARG A 144 2.66 17.38 -5.31
C ARG A 144 4.11 17.10 -4.89
N SER A 145 4.53 17.46 -3.67
CA SER A 145 5.79 16.92 -3.15
C SER A 145 5.74 15.37 -3.04
N PRO A 146 6.88 14.66 -3.10
CA PRO A 146 6.88 13.21 -2.92
C PRO A 146 6.24 12.76 -1.60
N LEU A 147 6.37 13.54 -0.54
CA LEU A 147 5.79 13.25 0.76
C LEU A 147 4.27 13.48 0.74
N TRP A 148 3.80 14.58 0.16
CA TRP A 148 2.38 14.85 -0.03
C TRP A 148 1.68 13.72 -0.79
N LYS A 149 2.27 13.24 -1.87
CA LYS A 149 1.74 12.12 -2.66
C LYS A 149 1.68 10.79 -1.89
N GLN A 150 2.59 10.55 -0.95
CA GLN A 150 2.57 9.36 -0.10
C GLN A 150 1.44 9.41 0.95
N LEU A 151 1.03 10.61 1.35
CA LEU A 151 -0.07 10.84 2.28
C LEU A 151 -1.45 10.88 1.58
N HIS A 152 -1.47 11.11 0.25
CA HIS A 152 -2.69 11.23 -0.55
C HIS A 152 -2.85 9.99 -1.45
N MET A 153 -3.27 8.91 -0.83
CA MET A 153 -3.64 7.66 -1.49
C MET A 153 -5.08 7.32 -1.14
N THR A 154 -5.89 7.11 -2.15
CA THR A 154 -7.26 6.62 -1.98
C THR A 154 -7.23 5.11 -1.77
N LEU A 155 -7.85 4.63 -0.69
CA LEU A 155 -7.99 3.22 -0.36
C LEU A 155 -9.29 2.67 -0.93
N PHE A 156 -9.18 1.61 -1.73
CA PHE A 156 -10.33 0.88 -2.25
C PHE A 156 -10.42 -0.51 -1.61
N GLU A 157 -11.62 -0.85 -1.18
CA GLU A 157 -12.00 -2.22 -0.89
C GLU A 157 -12.52 -2.88 -2.16
N ILE A 158 -11.99 -4.06 -2.49
CA ILE A 158 -12.39 -4.82 -3.68
C ILE A 158 -13.08 -6.11 -3.24
N ALA A 159 -14.33 -6.25 -3.63
CA ALA A 159 -15.09 -7.49 -3.43
C ALA A 159 -15.62 -8.01 -4.77
N LEU A 160 -15.38 -9.29 -5.05
CA LEU A 160 -16.00 -9.97 -6.17
C LEU A 160 -17.25 -10.71 -5.66
N PRO A 161 -18.32 -10.79 -6.47
CA PRO A 161 -19.51 -11.57 -6.09
C PRO A 161 -19.18 -13.06 -6.03
N SER A 162 -19.81 -13.76 -5.11
CA SER A 162 -19.82 -15.22 -5.13
C SER A 162 -20.69 -15.65 -6.32
N GLU A 163 -20.11 -16.28 -7.31
CA GLU A 163 -20.90 -16.84 -8.41
C GLU A 163 -21.80 -17.96 -7.88
N SER A 164 -23.09 -17.70 -7.83
CA SER A 164 -24.11 -18.72 -7.60
C SER A 164 -24.72 -19.11 -8.94
N GLY A 165 -24.25 -20.19 -9.52
CA GLY A 165 -25.10 -21.03 -10.34
C GLY A 165 -25.12 -20.89 -11.85
N ASP A 166 -24.17 -20.22 -12.50
CA ASP A 166 -24.07 -20.36 -13.97
C ASP A 166 -22.88 -21.26 -14.36
N ASN A 167 -23.17 -22.25 -15.20
CA ASN A 167 -22.27 -23.32 -15.67
C ASN A 167 -21.09 -22.86 -16.55
N ASN A 168 -20.70 -21.59 -16.51
CA ASN A 168 -19.56 -21.02 -17.22
C ASN A 168 -18.47 -20.56 -16.24
N GLU A 169 -18.00 -21.49 -15.38
CA GLU A 169 -16.81 -21.23 -14.58
C GLU A 169 -15.60 -21.01 -15.50
N LYS A 170 -15.09 -19.78 -15.50
CA LYS A 170 -13.82 -19.51 -16.16
C LYS A 170 -12.72 -20.32 -15.47
N PRO A 171 -11.82 -20.96 -16.23
CA PRO A 171 -10.68 -21.64 -15.63
C PRO A 171 -9.92 -20.70 -14.68
N LEU A 172 -9.50 -21.22 -13.52
CA LEU A 172 -8.71 -20.46 -12.53
C LEU A 172 -7.57 -19.64 -13.17
N LYS A 173 -6.85 -20.24 -14.11
CA LYS A 173 -5.75 -19.59 -14.83
C LYS A 173 -6.21 -18.38 -15.64
N GLU A 174 -7.40 -18.40 -16.20
CA GLU A 174 -7.97 -17.27 -16.94
C GLU A 174 -8.34 -16.12 -16.02
N LEU A 175 -8.93 -16.43 -14.85
CA LEU A 175 -9.24 -15.43 -13.83
C LEU A 175 -7.99 -14.76 -13.30
N ILE A 176 -6.98 -15.56 -12.93
CA ILE A 176 -5.71 -15.05 -12.42
C ILE A 176 -4.99 -14.23 -13.51
N SER A 177 -4.98 -14.70 -14.77
CA SER A 177 -4.33 -13.98 -15.88
C SER A 177 -4.95 -12.61 -16.17
N SER A 178 -6.23 -12.43 -15.83
CA SER A 178 -6.88 -11.12 -15.95
C SER A 178 -6.22 -10.05 -15.08
N MET A 179 -5.62 -10.44 -13.96
CA MET A 179 -4.83 -9.54 -13.12
C MET A 179 -3.54 -9.07 -13.80
N GLU A 180 -2.92 -9.87 -14.66
CA GLU A 180 -1.75 -9.41 -15.43
C GLU A 180 -2.12 -8.23 -16.33
N GLN A 181 -3.33 -8.25 -16.90
CA GLN A 181 -3.82 -7.14 -17.74
C GLN A 181 -4.03 -5.88 -16.89
N LEU A 182 -4.55 -6.02 -15.65
CA LEU A 182 -4.67 -4.91 -14.72
C LEU A 182 -3.31 -4.31 -14.40
N TYR A 183 -2.33 -5.14 -14.03
CA TYR A 183 -0.98 -4.68 -13.73
C TYR A 183 -0.27 -4.08 -14.94
N ALA A 184 -0.43 -4.66 -16.12
CA ALA A 184 0.11 -4.10 -17.37
C ALA A 184 -0.48 -2.72 -17.67
N GLY A 185 -1.78 -2.55 -17.44
CA GLY A 185 -2.45 -1.25 -17.51
C GLY A 185 -1.85 -0.26 -16.52
N MET A 186 -1.66 -0.67 -15.27
CA MET A 186 -1.07 0.19 -14.22
C MET A 186 0.40 0.55 -14.50
N LEU A 187 1.20 -0.34 -15.12
CA LEU A 187 2.56 -0.01 -15.58
C LEU A 187 2.56 1.11 -16.64
N SER A 188 1.59 1.10 -17.53
CA SER A 188 1.50 2.10 -18.61
C SER A 188 1.21 3.52 -18.11
N ILE A 189 0.66 3.62 -16.90
CA ILE A 189 0.22 4.85 -16.26
C ILE A 189 1.35 5.53 -15.48
N SER A 190 2.42 4.79 -15.17
CA SER A 190 3.59 5.37 -14.51
C SER A 190 4.13 6.49 -15.37
N GLY A 191 4.03 7.72 -14.85
CA GLY A 191 4.40 8.92 -15.59
C GLY A 191 5.84 8.85 -16.09
N LYS A 192 6.07 9.33 -17.31
CA LYS A 192 7.40 9.39 -17.96
C LYS A 192 8.42 10.29 -17.23
N LYS A 193 8.06 10.90 -16.13
CA LYS A 193 8.94 11.77 -15.34
C LYS A 193 9.64 10.98 -14.25
N LYS A 194 10.94 10.95 -14.29
CA LYS A 194 11.87 10.23 -13.42
C LYS A 194 11.69 10.46 -11.90
N ASN A 195 10.91 11.44 -11.50
CA ASN A 195 10.66 11.83 -10.10
C ASN A 195 9.22 11.55 -9.61
N GLU A 196 8.35 11.02 -10.45
CA GLU A 196 6.99 10.67 -10.04
C GLU A 196 6.94 9.18 -9.69
N LYS A 197 7.19 8.86 -8.43
CA LYS A 197 7.02 7.49 -7.89
C LYS A 197 5.54 7.25 -7.63
N ASN A 198 4.82 6.77 -8.63
CA ASN A 198 3.42 6.36 -8.53
C ASN A 198 3.35 4.87 -8.25
N HIS A 199 3.54 4.46 -6.99
CA HIS A 199 3.36 3.09 -6.58
C HIS A 199 1.90 2.85 -6.14
N LEU A 200 1.52 1.58 -6.10
CA LEU A 200 0.25 1.10 -5.59
C LEU A 200 0.53 0.23 -4.38
N ALA A 201 -0.39 0.19 -3.41
CA ALA A 201 -0.36 -0.81 -2.35
C ALA A 201 -1.47 -1.83 -2.57
N LEU A 202 -1.10 -3.10 -2.58
CA LEU A 202 -1.99 -4.25 -2.71
C LEU A 202 -1.98 -4.94 -1.35
N GLU A 203 -3.13 -5.05 -0.70
CA GLU A 203 -3.20 -5.48 0.68
C GLU A 203 -4.29 -6.53 0.88
N ILE A 204 -3.97 -7.56 1.64
CA ILE A 204 -4.96 -8.52 2.17
C ILE A 204 -4.86 -8.41 3.68
N ALA A 205 -5.95 -8.01 4.33
CA ALA A 205 -5.94 -7.72 5.75
C ALA A 205 -7.18 -8.28 6.46
N VAL A 206 -6.97 -8.69 7.70
CA VAL A 206 -8.02 -8.89 8.70
C VAL A 206 -7.81 -7.83 9.77
N SER A 207 -8.79 -6.95 9.90
CA SER A 207 -8.75 -5.87 10.90
C SER A 207 -9.04 -6.42 12.29
N ASP A 208 -8.51 -5.75 13.32
CA ASP A 208 -8.95 -5.98 14.70
C ASP A 208 -10.49 -5.87 14.78
N LYS A 209 -11.13 -6.77 15.50
CA LYS A 209 -12.59 -6.91 15.63
C LYS A 209 -13.35 -7.37 14.35
N SER A 210 -12.64 -7.85 13.32
CA SER A 210 -13.21 -8.46 12.13
C SER A 210 -12.86 -9.94 12.04
N GLU A 211 -13.73 -10.73 11.44
CA GLU A 211 -13.47 -12.12 11.07
C GLU A 211 -13.25 -12.26 9.56
N GLU A 212 -13.40 -11.17 8.81
CA GLU A 212 -13.37 -11.19 7.36
C GLU A 212 -12.02 -10.70 6.83
N ALA A 213 -11.39 -11.49 5.94
CA ALA A 213 -10.28 -11.05 5.14
C ALA A 213 -10.78 -10.14 4.01
N VAL A 214 -10.16 -8.98 3.87
CA VAL A 214 -10.55 -7.97 2.89
C VAL A 214 -9.38 -7.69 1.96
N PHE A 215 -9.69 -7.56 0.67
CA PHE A 215 -8.75 -7.14 -0.36
C PHE A 215 -8.81 -5.62 -0.50
N TYR A 216 -7.70 -4.97 -0.23
CA TYR A 216 -7.56 -3.53 -0.38
C TYR A 216 -6.56 -3.19 -1.48
N VAL A 217 -6.81 -2.09 -2.16
CA VAL A 217 -5.84 -1.47 -3.08
C VAL A 217 -5.80 0.01 -2.79
N ALA A 218 -4.63 0.51 -2.42
CA ALA A 218 -4.42 1.95 -2.31
C ALA A 218 -3.70 2.48 -3.53
N VAL A 219 -4.23 3.55 -4.10
CA VAL A 219 -3.72 4.20 -5.30
C VAL A 219 -3.56 5.69 -5.06
N PRO A 220 -2.59 6.37 -5.72
CA PRO A 220 -2.52 7.83 -5.65
C PRO A 220 -3.84 8.47 -6.09
N ASP A 221 -4.30 9.50 -5.37
CA ASP A 221 -5.58 10.18 -5.63
C ASP A 221 -5.74 10.63 -7.08
N GLU A 222 -4.65 11.10 -7.69
CA GLU A 222 -4.62 11.48 -9.10
C GLU A 222 -4.94 10.32 -10.06
N ARG A 223 -4.94 9.07 -9.58
CA ARG A 223 -5.12 7.84 -10.37
C ARG A 223 -6.37 7.05 -9.99
N LYS A 224 -7.12 7.49 -9.00
CA LYS A 224 -8.28 6.76 -8.47
C LYS A 224 -9.33 6.43 -9.52
N GLU A 225 -9.76 7.39 -10.31
CA GLU A 225 -10.77 7.15 -11.37
C GLU A 225 -10.29 6.18 -12.45
N LEU A 226 -9.00 6.25 -12.79
CA LEU A 226 -8.43 5.38 -13.82
C LEU A 226 -8.31 3.94 -13.30
N PHE A 227 -7.91 3.78 -12.04
CA PHE A 227 -7.87 2.48 -11.38
C PHE A 227 -9.27 1.85 -11.35
N GLU A 228 -10.28 2.57 -10.88
CA GLU A 228 -11.66 2.10 -10.82
C GLU A 228 -12.16 1.66 -12.20
N LYS A 229 -11.96 2.50 -13.24
CA LYS A 229 -12.33 2.18 -14.62
C LYS A 229 -11.62 0.92 -15.14
N GLN A 230 -10.34 0.73 -14.82
CA GLN A 230 -9.59 -0.46 -15.25
C GLN A 230 -10.07 -1.71 -14.54
N VAL A 231 -10.27 -1.66 -13.21
CA VAL A 231 -10.82 -2.81 -12.46
C VAL A 231 -12.18 -3.21 -13.02
N LEU A 232 -13.09 -2.26 -13.20
CA LEU A 232 -14.44 -2.53 -13.70
C LEU A 232 -14.47 -2.95 -15.20
N SER A 233 -13.45 -2.60 -15.98
CA SER A 233 -13.31 -3.08 -17.36
C SER A 233 -12.93 -4.56 -17.42
N ILE A 234 -12.09 -5.01 -16.51
CA ILE A 234 -11.57 -6.39 -16.46
C ILE A 234 -12.51 -7.29 -15.61
N PHE A 235 -13.02 -6.74 -14.52
CA PHE A 235 -13.94 -7.39 -13.58
C PHE A 235 -15.25 -6.60 -13.49
N PRO A 236 -16.16 -6.72 -14.49
CA PRO A 236 -17.37 -5.89 -14.55
C PRO A 236 -18.30 -6.02 -13.35
N GLN A 237 -18.25 -7.17 -12.66
CA GLN A 237 -19.08 -7.46 -11.50
C GLN A 237 -18.37 -7.13 -10.17
N ALA A 238 -17.13 -6.65 -10.20
CA ALA A 238 -16.42 -6.27 -9.01
C ALA A 238 -17.12 -5.08 -8.32
N LYS A 239 -17.21 -5.16 -7.00
CA LYS A 239 -17.60 -4.03 -6.18
C LYS A 239 -16.33 -3.32 -5.73
N VAL A 240 -16.15 -2.11 -6.19
CA VAL A 240 -15.03 -1.24 -5.84
C VAL A 240 -15.58 -0.15 -4.93
N ILE A 241 -15.18 -0.16 -3.66
CA ILE A 241 -15.68 0.78 -2.65
C ILE A 241 -14.52 1.64 -2.20
N GLU A 242 -14.64 2.95 -2.35
CA GLU A 242 -13.71 3.90 -1.75
C GLU A 242 -13.92 3.87 -0.22
N ASN A 243 -12.90 3.47 0.52
CA ASN A 243 -12.89 3.51 1.98
C ASN A 243 -12.35 4.87 2.41
N LYS A 244 -13.15 5.58 3.19
CA LYS A 244 -12.78 6.89 3.73
C LYS A 244 -11.94 6.77 4.99
N ASP A 245 -12.17 5.71 5.75
CA ASP A 245 -11.38 5.37 6.95
C ASP A 245 -10.42 4.23 6.63
N ASP A 246 -9.18 4.36 7.06
CA ASP A 246 -8.20 3.27 6.90
C ASP A 246 -8.55 2.10 7.85
N TYR A 247 -8.26 0.89 7.41
CA TYR A 247 -8.46 -0.29 8.26
C TYR A 247 -7.38 -0.34 9.35
N ASN A 248 -7.74 -0.86 10.51
CA ASN A 248 -6.82 -1.02 11.64
C ASN A 248 -6.63 -2.49 12.00
N ILE A 249 -5.40 -2.98 11.90
CA ILE A 249 -5.01 -4.33 12.33
C ILE A 249 -4.38 -4.33 13.73
N PHE A 250 -4.14 -3.16 14.30
CA PHE A 250 -3.37 -3.03 15.54
C PHE A 250 -4.27 -3.09 16.77
N ASN A 251 -3.89 -3.96 17.71
CA ASN A 251 -4.46 -3.97 19.05
C ASN A 251 -3.70 -2.94 19.91
N GLU A 252 -4.41 -1.93 20.39
CA GLU A 252 -3.82 -0.83 21.18
C GLU A 252 -3.18 -1.31 22.51
N GLN A 253 -3.68 -2.39 23.09
CA GLN A 253 -3.19 -2.97 24.35
C GLN A 253 -2.30 -4.18 24.15
N GLY A 254 -2.12 -4.60 22.89
CA GLY A 254 -1.37 -5.77 22.50
C GLY A 254 0.04 -5.48 22.01
N ALA A 255 0.58 -6.46 21.31
CA ALA A 255 1.89 -6.39 20.69
C ALA A 255 1.77 -6.55 19.17
N SER A 256 2.60 -5.80 18.45
CA SER A 256 2.69 -5.90 17.00
C SER A 256 4.08 -6.38 16.58
N VAL A 257 4.12 -7.20 15.55
CA VAL A 257 5.33 -7.74 14.94
C VAL A 257 5.27 -7.57 13.43
N GLY A 258 6.43 -7.61 12.78
CA GLY A 258 6.45 -7.47 11.35
C GLY A 258 7.75 -7.93 10.72
N ALA A 259 7.66 -8.30 9.45
CA ALA A 259 8.76 -8.75 8.63
C ALA A 259 8.62 -8.26 7.20
N TYR A 260 9.74 -8.16 6.50
CA TYR A 260 9.74 -7.88 5.07
C TYR A 260 10.40 -9.00 4.26
N GLY A 261 9.85 -9.25 3.08
CA GLY A 261 10.31 -10.29 2.17
C GLY A 261 11.58 -9.89 1.41
N LYS A 262 12.44 -10.87 1.19
CA LYS A 262 13.62 -10.76 0.32
C LYS A 262 13.87 -12.07 -0.41
N PHE A 263 14.53 -12.01 -1.55
CA PHE A 263 14.96 -13.19 -2.26
C PHE A 263 16.09 -13.93 -1.54
N THR A 264 16.10 -15.26 -1.69
CA THR A 264 17.18 -16.13 -1.18
C THR A 264 18.33 -16.24 -2.15
N ARG A 265 18.06 -16.11 -3.46
CA ARG A 265 19.03 -16.18 -4.55
C ARG A 265 19.09 -14.86 -5.32
N ASN A 266 19.86 -14.82 -6.40
CA ASN A 266 19.95 -13.63 -7.23
C ASN A 266 18.60 -13.25 -7.83
N LYS A 267 18.35 -11.94 -7.90
CA LYS A 267 17.08 -11.34 -8.36
C LYS A 267 16.69 -11.68 -9.80
N ILE A 268 17.60 -12.24 -10.58
CA ILE A 268 17.37 -12.66 -11.98
C ILE A 268 16.54 -13.95 -12.08
N TYR A 269 16.51 -14.76 -11.02
CA TYR A 269 15.75 -16.00 -11.00
C TYR A 269 14.31 -15.77 -10.57
N PRO A 270 13.33 -16.41 -11.24
CA PRO A 270 11.92 -16.23 -10.94
C PRO A 270 11.47 -17.01 -9.71
N LEU A 271 10.34 -16.62 -9.17
CA LEU A 271 9.48 -17.43 -8.30
C LEU A 271 8.64 -18.40 -9.15
N LYS A 272 8.06 -19.39 -8.48
CA LYS A 272 7.01 -20.23 -9.04
C LYS A 272 5.78 -19.40 -9.36
N THR A 273 5.21 -19.58 -10.57
CA THR A 273 4.07 -18.80 -11.04
C THR A 273 2.79 -19.64 -11.11
N TYR A 274 1.63 -18.98 -11.16
CA TYR A 274 0.30 -19.61 -11.14
C TYR A 274 0.09 -20.66 -12.26
N ASP A 275 0.88 -20.61 -13.33
CA ASP A 275 0.78 -21.56 -14.44
C ASP A 275 0.98 -23.02 -14.01
N VAL A 276 1.73 -23.26 -12.94
CA VAL A 276 2.08 -24.58 -12.41
C VAL A 276 1.34 -24.96 -11.13
N PHE A 277 0.40 -24.15 -10.66
CA PHE A 277 -0.47 -24.49 -9.56
C PHE A 277 -1.76 -25.14 -10.08
N ASP A 278 -2.22 -26.20 -9.38
CA ASP A 278 -3.49 -26.86 -9.65
C ASP A 278 -4.65 -26.25 -8.85
N TYR A 279 -4.33 -25.38 -7.89
CA TYR A 279 -5.27 -24.70 -7.00
C TYR A 279 -4.88 -23.23 -6.86
N ASP A 280 -5.83 -22.40 -6.41
CA ASP A 280 -5.57 -20.99 -6.14
C ASP A 280 -4.60 -20.84 -4.97
N PRO A 281 -3.40 -20.27 -5.18
CA PRO A 281 -2.39 -20.14 -4.13
C PRO A 281 -2.83 -19.22 -2.98
N LEU A 282 -3.80 -18.33 -3.16
CA LEU A 282 -4.32 -17.48 -2.09
C LEU A 282 -5.23 -18.22 -1.11
N ASN A 283 -5.80 -19.38 -1.48
CA ASN A 283 -6.65 -20.17 -0.58
C ASN A 283 -5.95 -20.49 0.75
N ILE A 284 -4.66 -20.81 0.71
CA ILE A 284 -3.89 -21.16 1.92
C ILE A 284 -3.72 -19.90 2.79
N LEU A 285 -3.49 -18.73 2.18
CA LEU A 285 -3.37 -17.47 2.90
C LEU A 285 -4.69 -17.09 3.58
N LEU A 286 -5.79 -17.16 2.85
CA LEU A 286 -7.12 -16.86 3.40
C LEU A 286 -7.51 -17.84 4.51
N SER A 287 -7.18 -19.13 4.35
CA SER A 287 -7.38 -20.14 5.40
C SER A 287 -6.53 -19.89 6.65
N SER A 288 -5.36 -19.23 6.52
CA SER A 288 -4.58 -18.82 7.70
C SER A 288 -5.22 -17.63 8.41
N PHE A 289 -5.74 -16.68 7.67
CA PHE A 289 -6.46 -15.55 8.25
C PHE A 289 -7.74 -15.95 8.98
N SER A 290 -8.42 -17.01 8.54
CA SER A 290 -9.61 -17.52 9.21
C SER A 290 -9.38 -18.11 10.62
N LYS A 291 -8.11 -18.28 10.99
CA LYS A 291 -7.72 -18.77 12.32
C LYS A 291 -7.46 -17.63 13.33
N LEU A 292 -7.58 -16.40 12.89
CA LEU A 292 -7.42 -15.24 13.77
C LEU A 292 -8.63 -15.09 14.67
N GLU A 293 -8.39 -14.76 15.94
CA GLU A 293 -9.46 -14.45 16.89
C GLU A 293 -10.03 -13.06 16.58
N LYS A 294 -11.36 -12.93 16.64
CA LYS A 294 -12.07 -11.71 16.33
C LYS A 294 -11.64 -10.52 17.17
N ASP A 295 -11.40 -10.75 18.45
CA ASP A 295 -11.09 -9.68 19.38
C ASP A 295 -9.59 -9.69 19.73
N GLY A 296 -8.89 -8.67 19.30
CA GLY A 296 -7.50 -8.41 19.65
C GLY A 296 -6.47 -9.01 18.70
N GLU A 297 -6.87 -9.67 17.61
CA GLU A 297 -5.95 -10.17 16.59
C GLU A 297 -6.22 -9.53 15.24
N GLY A 298 -5.15 -9.10 14.58
CA GLY A 298 -5.19 -8.56 13.24
C GLY A 298 -3.92 -8.91 12.49
N ALA A 299 -4.02 -9.06 11.18
CA ALA A 299 -2.86 -9.31 10.33
C ALA A 299 -3.06 -8.77 8.93
N ALA A 300 -1.96 -8.43 8.27
CA ALA A 300 -1.98 -8.01 6.88
C ALA A 300 -0.74 -8.49 6.12
N VAL A 301 -0.96 -8.79 4.85
CA VAL A 301 0.08 -8.91 3.82
C VAL A 301 -0.04 -7.70 2.92
N GLN A 302 1.02 -6.91 2.82
CA GLN A 302 1.10 -5.73 1.97
C GLN A 302 2.15 -5.93 0.89
N ILE A 303 1.77 -5.68 -0.36
CA ILE A 303 2.65 -5.68 -1.52
C ILE A 303 2.62 -4.28 -2.13
N ILE A 304 3.71 -3.54 -1.99
CA ILE A 304 3.85 -2.25 -2.66
C ILE A 304 4.37 -2.51 -4.07
N PHE A 305 3.53 -2.24 -5.05
CA PHE A 305 3.83 -2.39 -6.47
C PHE A 305 4.32 -1.06 -7.02
N ASN A 306 5.60 -0.99 -7.37
CA ASN A 306 6.21 0.21 -7.94
C ASN A 306 6.56 -0.04 -9.41
N PRO A 307 5.85 0.62 -10.34
CA PRO A 307 6.24 0.63 -11.74
C PRO A 307 7.65 1.18 -11.90
N GLU A 308 8.51 0.45 -12.57
CA GLU A 308 9.88 0.88 -12.82
C GLU A 308 10.15 0.90 -14.33
N ASP A 309 11.06 1.79 -14.75
CA ASP A 309 11.54 1.81 -16.12
C ASP A 309 12.17 0.46 -16.49
N ASP A 310 12.33 0.21 -17.77
CA ASP A 310 12.83 -1.04 -18.39
C ASP A 310 14.22 -1.52 -17.92
N TYR A 311 14.70 -1.00 -16.78
CA TYR A 311 16.04 -1.28 -16.26
C TYR A 311 16.30 -2.77 -16.04
N TYR A 312 15.41 -3.45 -15.29
CA TYR A 312 15.57 -4.86 -14.98
C TYR A 312 15.39 -5.74 -16.22
N ASN A 313 14.44 -5.43 -17.09
CA ASN A 313 14.27 -6.15 -18.36
C ASN A 313 15.53 -6.06 -19.23
N LYS A 314 16.10 -4.87 -19.40
CA LYS A 314 17.33 -4.66 -20.16
C LYS A 314 18.51 -5.38 -19.52
N LYS A 315 18.66 -5.29 -18.20
CA LYS A 315 19.72 -5.94 -17.45
C LYS A 315 19.67 -7.46 -17.57
N PHE A 316 18.49 -8.04 -17.39
CA PHE A 316 18.32 -9.50 -17.42
C PHE A 316 18.42 -10.06 -18.85
N LYS A 317 17.90 -9.34 -19.85
CA LYS A 317 18.12 -9.68 -21.28
C LYS A 317 19.60 -9.67 -21.65
N TYR A 318 20.34 -8.66 -21.19
CA TYR A 318 21.78 -8.61 -21.43
C TYR A 318 22.52 -9.78 -20.76
N ALA A 319 22.19 -10.09 -19.50
CA ALA A 319 22.78 -11.24 -18.81
C ALA A 319 22.47 -12.57 -19.53
N LEU A 320 21.23 -12.75 -20.00
CA LEU A 320 20.82 -13.91 -20.78
C LEU A 320 21.65 -14.07 -22.07
N ASP A 321 21.80 -12.98 -22.84
CA ASP A 321 22.62 -12.96 -24.05
C ASP A 321 24.07 -13.36 -23.77
N GLN A 322 24.66 -12.89 -22.66
CA GLN A 322 26.01 -13.27 -22.25
C GLN A 322 26.13 -14.77 -21.86
N ILE A 323 25.12 -15.30 -21.16
CA ILE A 323 25.08 -16.71 -20.77
C ILE A 323 24.96 -17.59 -22.03
N GLN A 324 24.12 -17.25 -22.99
CA GLN A 324 23.99 -17.95 -24.27
C GLN A 324 25.28 -17.90 -25.11
N LYS A 325 26.14 -16.91 -24.90
CA LYS A 325 27.48 -16.80 -25.50
C LYS A 325 28.55 -17.56 -24.72
N GLY A 326 28.17 -18.33 -23.69
CA GLY A 326 29.07 -19.14 -22.88
C GLY A 326 29.73 -18.45 -21.70
N THR A 327 29.26 -17.23 -21.33
CA THR A 327 29.69 -16.58 -20.08
C THR A 327 29.04 -17.29 -18.89
N SER A 328 29.81 -17.61 -17.85
CA SER A 328 29.24 -18.21 -16.65
C SER A 328 28.17 -17.30 -16.00
N VAL A 329 27.11 -17.89 -15.45
CA VAL A 329 25.98 -17.20 -14.87
C VAL A 329 26.43 -16.16 -13.84
N SER A 330 27.33 -16.51 -12.92
CA SER A 330 27.83 -15.59 -11.89
C SER A 330 28.55 -14.37 -12.44
N LYS A 331 29.24 -14.49 -13.56
CA LYS A 331 29.88 -13.34 -14.24
C LYS A 331 28.87 -12.51 -14.99
N ALA A 332 27.98 -13.14 -15.76
CA ALA A 332 26.97 -12.44 -16.56
C ALA A 332 26.04 -11.55 -15.72
N ILE A 333 25.62 -12.01 -14.53
CA ILE A 333 24.74 -11.29 -13.61
C ILE A 333 25.41 -10.04 -13.02
N ASN A 334 26.71 -10.08 -12.78
CA ASN A 334 27.47 -9.01 -12.14
C ASN A 334 28.03 -7.97 -13.12
N LEU A 335 27.83 -8.15 -14.43
CA LEU A 335 28.26 -7.17 -15.41
C LEU A 335 27.48 -5.86 -15.27
N PRO A 336 28.16 -4.70 -15.22
CA PRO A 336 27.49 -3.41 -15.15
C PRO A 336 26.74 -3.13 -16.47
N THR A 337 25.48 -2.71 -16.37
CA THR A 337 24.61 -2.39 -17.51
C THR A 337 24.96 -1.08 -18.22
N THR A 338 25.82 -0.25 -17.63
CA THR A 338 26.31 1.01 -18.23
C THR A 338 27.18 0.80 -19.48
N LEU A 339 27.48 -0.46 -19.80
CA LEU A 339 28.32 -0.84 -20.94
C LEU A 339 27.59 -0.99 -22.28
N ALA A 340 26.29 -0.73 -22.34
CA ALA A 340 25.50 -0.97 -23.57
C ALA A 340 25.63 0.13 -24.65
N GLY A 341 26.30 1.25 -24.38
CA GLY A 341 26.44 2.36 -25.34
C GLY A 341 27.88 2.67 -25.77
N ASP A 342 28.80 2.89 -24.83
CA ASP A 342 30.10 3.49 -25.12
C ASP A 342 31.33 2.64 -24.75
N VAL A 343 31.20 1.62 -23.91
CA VAL A 343 32.35 0.84 -23.43
C VAL A 343 32.60 -0.43 -24.25
N PHE A 344 31.74 -0.77 -25.21
CA PHE A 344 32.01 -1.87 -26.15
C PHE A 344 33.32 -1.66 -26.94
N LYS A 345 33.78 -0.41 -27.06
CA LYS A 345 35.08 -0.09 -27.66
C LYS A 345 36.25 -0.23 -26.69
N GLU A 346 36.08 0.08 -25.40
CA GLU A 346 37.18 0.05 -24.42
C GLU A 346 37.42 -1.34 -23.84
N VAL A 347 36.38 -2.16 -23.62
CA VAL A 347 36.55 -3.54 -23.15
C VAL A 347 37.26 -4.41 -24.21
N LYS A 348 37.04 -4.12 -25.50
CA LYS A 348 37.78 -4.79 -26.58
C LYS A 348 39.27 -4.39 -26.59
N SER A 349 39.61 -3.21 -26.08
CA SER A 349 41.00 -2.73 -25.97
C SER A 349 41.72 -3.25 -24.71
N VAL A 350 40.99 -3.43 -23.59
CA VAL A 350 41.55 -3.89 -22.32
C VAL A 350 41.69 -5.42 -22.27
N PHE A 351 40.79 -6.16 -22.92
CA PHE A 351 40.93 -7.61 -23.09
C PHE A 351 41.70 -8.02 -24.36
N GLY A 352 42.04 -7.07 -25.22
CA GLY A 352 42.75 -7.27 -26.47
C GLY A 352 44.27 -7.14 -26.41
N SER A 353 44.85 -6.71 -25.27
CA SER A 353 46.29 -6.50 -25.16
C SER A 353 46.92 -7.26 -23.97
N SER A 354 46.81 -8.56 -23.93
CA SER A 354 47.81 -9.35 -23.24
C SER A 354 48.15 -10.62 -24.05
N SER A 355 49.32 -10.53 -24.63
CA SER A 355 50.26 -11.57 -25.01
C SER A 355 49.77 -12.72 -25.90
N LYS A 356 50.29 -12.67 -27.08
CA LYS A 356 50.51 -13.83 -27.93
C LYS A 356 51.03 -15.05 -27.14
N LYS A 357 50.15 -15.98 -26.83
CA LYS A 357 50.44 -17.42 -26.86
C LYS A 357 49.38 -18.05 -27.73
N LYS A 358 49.82 -18.59 -28.83
CA LYS A 358 49.09 -19.56 -29.60
C LYS A 358 48.94 -20.78 -28.70
N ASP A 359 47.82 -20.90 -28.05
CA ASP A 359 47.32 -22.16 -27.56
C ASP A 359 46.17 -22.58 -28.48
N GLU A 360 46.19 -23.83 -28.87
CA GLU A 360 45.26 -24.50 -29.75
C GLU A 360 43.83 -24.18 -29.34
N LYS A 361 43.02 -23.72 -30.30
CA LYS A 361 41.59 -23.58 -30.14
C LYS A 361 41.04 -24.98 -29.83
N ASP A 362 40.84 -25.25 -28.56
CA ASP A 362 39.96 -26.31 -28.13
C ASP A 362 38.54 -25.94 -28.63
N ASN A 363 38.14 -26.64 -29.67
CA ASN A 363 36.86 -26.45 -30.36
C ASN A 363 35.69 -27.08 -29.58
N THR A 364 35.80 -27.16 -28.26
CA THR A 364 34.67 -27.57 -27.42
C THR A 364 33.64 -26.45 -27.41
N PRO A 365 32.40 -26.74 -27.81
CA PRO A 365 31.34 -25.72 -27.73
C PRO A 365 31.18 -25.27 -26.27
N PRO A 366 30.91 -23.97 -26.03
CA PRO A 366 30.75 -23.45 -24.67
C PRO A 366 29.63 -24.22 -23.96
N ILE A 367 29.92 -24.71 -22.75
CA ILE A 367 28.88 -25.34 -21.92
C ILE A 367 27.91 -24.27 -21.48
N ILE A 368 26.72 -24.28 -22.06
CA ILE A 368 25.63 -23.36 -21.70
C ILE A 368 24.83 -23.99 -20.56
N ASP A 369 24.61 -23.21 -19.49
CA ASP A 369 23.71 -23.59 -18.41
C ASP A 369 22.26 -23.40 -18.89
N GLN A 370 21.69 -24.46 -19.49
CA GLN A 370 20.35 -24.43 -20.06
C GLN A 370 19.29 -24.16 -19.01
N ILE A 371 19.47 -24.65 -17.78
CA ILE A 371 18.53 -24.42 -16.68
C ILE A 371 18.47 -22.90 -16.36
N ALA A 372 19.63 -22.27 -16.26
CA ALA A 372 19.68 -20.82 -16.03
C ALA A 372 19.05 -20.02 -17.19
N VAL A 373 19.29 -20.44 -18.44
CA VAL A 373 18.69 -19.84 -19.63
C VAL A 373 17.16 -19.90 -19.55
N ASP A 374 16.62 -21.08 -19.24
CA ASP A 374 15.16 -21.28 -19.15
C ASP A 374 14.54 -20.45 -18.02
N GLN A 375 15.15 -20.45 -16.84
CA GLN A 375 14.69 -19.67 -15.69
C GLN A 375 14.74 -18.16 -15.98
N ILE A 376 15.82 -17.67 -16.57
CA ILE A 376 15.94 -16.24 -16.90
C ILE A 376 14.96 -15.87 -18.02
N THR A 377 14.74 -16.75 -18.99
CA THR A 377 13.73 -16.55 -20.04
C THR A 377 12.34 -16.41 -19.44
N ASN A 378 11.99 -17.26 -18.48
CA ASN A 378 10.74 -17.15 -17.73
C ASN A 378 10.65 -15.81 -16.97
N LYS A 379 11.74 -15.36 -16.34
CA LYS A 379 11.79 -14.09 -15.61
C LYS A 379 11.51 -12.88 -16.49
N ILE A 380 11.98 -12.89 -17.74
CA ILE A 380 11.80 -11.78 -18.68
C ILE A 380 10.63 -11.98 -19.65
N SER A 381 9.80 -13.00 -19.44
CA SER A 381 8.66 -13.32 -20.31
C SER A 381 7.54 -12.29 -20.24
N SER A 382 7.49 -11.49 -19.18
CA SER A 382 6.56 -10.37 -19.03
C SER A 382 7.25 -9.16 -18.40
N PRO A 383 6.67 -7.95 -18.45
CA PRO A 383 7.24 -6.74 -17.86
C PRO A 383 7.58 -6.94 -16.37
N ILE A 384 8.66 -6.29 -15.91
CA ILE A 384 9.14 -6.39 -14.54
C ILE A 384 8.82 -5.09 -13.80
N ALA A 385 8.15 -5.24 -12.65
CA ALA A 385 7.98 -4.19 -11.65
C ALA A 385 8.89 -4.43 -10.45
N THR A 386 9.11 -3.42 -9.63
CA THR A 386 9.76 -3.58 -8.32
C THR A 386 8.71 -3.57 -7.22
N ILE A 387 8.84 -4.46 -6.27
CA ILE A 387 7.88 -4.58 -5.18
C ILE A 387 8.58 -4.59 -3.81
N ASN A 388 7.87 -4.16 -2.78
CA ASN A 388 8.15 -4.55 -1.40
C ASN A 388 7.05 -5.50 -0.92
N ILE A 389 7.40 -6.49 -0.14
CA ILE A 389 6.45 -7.41 0.51
C ILE A 389 6.63 -7.25 2.00
N ARG A 390 5.53 -6.98 2.72
CA ARG A 390 5.52 -6.88 4.18
C ARG A 390 4.42 -7.74 4.75
N ILE A 391 4.70 -8.31 5.90
CA ILE A 391 3.72 -9.02 6.73
C ILE A 391 3.75 -8.34 8.09
N VAL A 392 2.58 -7.97 8.58
CA VAL A 392 2.40 -7.38 9.90
C VAL A 392 1.31 -8.17 10.62
N ALA A 393 1.54 -8.47 11.89
CA ALA A 393 0.56 -9.12 12.75
C ALA A 393 0.51 -8.41 14.10
N SER A 394 -0.68 -8.38 14.69
CA SER A 394 -0.93 -7.83 16.02
C SER A 394 -1.81 -8.79 16.81
N ALA A 395 -1.52 -8.94 18.09
CA ALA A 395 -2.27 -9.82 18.99
C ALA A 395 -2.17 -9.32 20.43
N ASN A 396 -2.95 -9.93 21.32
CA ASN A 396 -2.93 -9.61 22.75
C ASN A 396 -1.56 -9.82 23.41
N THR A 397 -0.74 -10.75 22.90
CA THR A 397 0.62 -11.00 23.37
C THR A 397 1.62 -11.05 22.23
N GLN A 398 2.89 -10.78 22.52
CA GLN A 398 3.95 -10.81 21.51
C GLN A 398 4.14 -12.23 20.96
N GLU A 399 4.09 -13.24 21.81
CA GLU A 399 4.24 -14.65 21.40
C GLU A 399 3.15 -15.04 20.41
N ARG A 400 1.92 -14.62 20.65
CA ARG A 400 0.80 -14.91 19.74
C ARG A 400 0.95 -14.16 18.42
N ALA A 401 1.36 -12.90 18.44
CA ALA A 401 1.64 -12.13 17.22
C ALA A 401 2.78 -12.77 16.39
N GLU A 402 3.85 -13.28 17.05
CA GLU A 402 4.94 -14.00 16.38
C GLU A 402 4.47 -15.32 15.75
N VAL A 403 3.55 -16.05 16.38
CA VAL A 403 2.95 -17.27 15.80
C VAL A 403 2.15 -16.91 14.54
N ILE A 404 1.28 -15.91 14.59
CA ILE A 404 0.51 -15.45 13.44
C ILE A 404 1.44 -15.04 12.29
N LEU A 405 2.48 -14.25 12.58
CA LEU A 405 3.47 -13.83 11.59
C LEU A 405 4.15 -15.03 10.93
N SER A 406 4.60 -16.00 11.73
CA SER A 406 5.28 -17.20 11.25
C SER A 406 4.37 -18.10 10.41
N ASP A 407 3.10 -18.24 10.77
CA ASP A 407 2.12 -19.00 10.01
C ASP A 407 1.90 -18.38 8.62
N ILE A 408 1.80 -17.04 8.54
CA ILE A 408 1.66 -16.33 7.26
C ILE A 408 2.95 -16.45 6.44
N GLU A 409 4.13 -16.31 7.04
CA GLU A 409 5.40 -16.48 6.33
C GLU A 409 5.57 -17.86 5.73
N ALA A 410 5.17 -18.91 6.46
CA ALA A 410 5.26 -20.29 6.00
C ALA A 410 4.50 -20.54 4.69
N ILE A 411 3.42 -19.78 4.45
CA ILE A 411 2.62 -19.89 3.23
C ILE A 411 3.44 -19.48 2.00
N PHE A 412 4.34 -18.52 2.13
CA PHE A 412 5.16 -18.07 1.01
C PHE A 412 6.16 -19.11 0.52
N ASN A 413 6.41 -20.21 1.25
CA ASN A 413 7.22 -21.32 0.79
C ASN A 413 6.62 -22.02 -0.44
N GLN A 414 5.30 -21.96 -0.65
CA GLN A 414 4.66 -22.54 -1.84
C GLN A 414 5.12 -21.87 -3.15
N PHE A 415 5.60 -20.62 -3.08
CA PHE A 415 6.08 -19.88 -4.25
C PHE A 415 7.55 -20.14 -4.58
N GLU A 416 8.20 -21.04 -3.83
CA GLU A 416 9.57 -21.45 -4.12
C GLU A 416 9.64 -22.19 -5.46
N GLU A 417 10.52 -21.72 -6.35
CA GLU A 417 10.90 -22.41 -7.58
C GLU A 417 12.25 -23.11 -7.36
N ALA A 418 12.25 -24.43 -7.46
CA ALA A 418 13.42 -25.25 -7.11
C ALA A 418 14.71 -24.85 -7.86
N GLN A 419 14.59 -24.52 -9.13
CA GLN A 419 15.70 -24.02 -9.96
C GLN A 419 15.74 -22.48 -10.03
N GLY A 420 14.73 -21.81 -9.50
CA GLY A 420 14.56 -20.38 -9.48
C GLY A 420 14.92 -19.74 -8.14
N ASN A 421 13.96 -19.05 -7.54
CA ASN A 421 14.13 -18.28 -6.30
C ASN A 421 13.09 -18.68 -5.24
N ALA A 422 13.31 -18.21 -4.04
CA ALA A 422 12.38 -18.32 -2.92
C ALA A 422 12.35 -17.01 -2.14
N LEU A 423 11.27 -16.79 -1.41
CA LEU A 423 11.11 -15.67 -0.49
C LEU A 423 11.52 -16.10 0.92
N LYS A 424 12.26 -15.25 1.61
CA LYS A 424 12.50 -15.31 3.05
C LYS A 424 12.14 -13.99 3.68
N PHE A 425 11.60 -14.03 4.89
CA PHE A 425 11.21 -12.85 5.61
C PHE A 425 12.25 -12.49 6.68
N LYS A 426 12.55 -11.21 6.77
CA LYS A 426 13.44 -10.67 7.80
C LYS A 426 12.58 -10.00 8.87
N HIS A 427 12.54 -10.62 10.05
CA HIS A 427 11.88 -10.06 11.22
C HIS A 427 12.63 -8.83 11.71
N LEU A 428 11.88 -7.80 12.08
CA LEU A 428 12.43 -6.58 12.65
C LEU A 428 12.06 -6.46 14.12
N LYS A 429 12.93 -5.79 14.88
CA LYS A 429 12.76 -5.61 16.34
C LYS A 429 13.04 -4.16 16.71
N LYS A 430 12.47 -3.71 17.84
CA LYS A 430 12.68 -2.36 18.42
C LYS A 430 12.41 -1.25 17.39
N GLY A 431 13.28 -0.26 17.28
CA GLY A 431 13.14 0.89 16.38
C GLY A 431 13.01 0.53 14.89
N ALA A 432 13.66 -0.56 14.43
CA ALA A 432 13.50 -1.06 13.07
C ALA A 432 12.09 -1.63 12.82
N LEU A 433 11.47 -2.22 13.84
CA LEU A 433 10.05 -2.63 13.76
C LEU A 433 9.15 -1.39 13.68
N GLY A 434 9.37 -0.37 14.53
CA GLY A 434 8.61 0.87 14.44
C GLY A 434 8.70 1.53 13.08
N ALA A 435 9.89 1.49 12.42
CA ALA A 435 10.04 1.96 11.04
C ALA A 435 9.21 1.13 10.05
N LEU A 436 9.23 -0.20 10.17
CA LEU A 436 8.43 -1.08 9.31
C LEU A 436 6.93 -0.81 9.45
N LEU A 437 6.44 -0.67 10.69
CA LEU A 437 5.03 -0.41 10.95
C LEU A 437 4.58 0.94 10.36
N ARG A 438 5.43 1.97 10.46
CA ARG A 438 5.18 3.25 9.78
C ARG A 438 5.19 3.11 8.26
N ASP A 439 6.18 2.41 7.70
CA ASP A 439 6.26 2.18 6.26
C ASP A 439 5.07 1.36 5.74
N PHE A 440 4.50 0.48 6.57
CA PHE A 440 3.26 -0.24 6.31
C PHE A 440 2.06 0.72 6.33
N SER A 441 1.86 1.48 7.41
CA SER A 441 0.72 2.39 7.56
C SER A 441 0.68 3.48 6.48
N TYR A 442 1.86 4.01 6.10
CA TYR A 442 1.97 5.01 5.03
C TYR A 442 2.17 4.42 3.63
N ARG A 443 2.07 3.11 3.48
CA ARG A 443 2.21 2.42 2.19
C ARG A 443 3.46 2.85 1.42
N ARG A 444 4.58 3.04 2.15
CA ARG A 444 5.81 3.58 1.57
C ARG A 444 6.57 2.51 0.78
N PHE A 445 7.05 2.88 -0.40
CA PHE A 445 8.01 2.08 -1.13
C PHE A 445 9.45 2.32 -0.64
N ILE A 446 10.15 1.26 -0.26
CA ILE A 446 11.52 1.29 0.26
C ILE A 446 12.46 0.66 -0.76
N ASP A 447 13.35 1.48 -1.34
CA ASP A 447 14.28 1.05 -2.39
C ASP A 447 15.21 -0.09 -1.95
N ASP A 448 15.67 -0.09 -0.69
CA ASP A 448 16.57 -1.13 -0.16
C ASP A 448 15.89 -2.50 -0.01
N GLN A 449 14.58 -2.52 0.09
CA GLN A 449 13.77 -3.74 0.22
C GLN A 449 13.20 -4.22 -1.12
N LYS A 450 13.53 -3.56 -2.23
CA LYS A 450 12.92 -3.86 -3.52
C LYS A 450 13.31 -5.21 -4.11
N ILE A 451 12.30 -5.89 -4.61
CA ILE A 451 12.37 -7.18 -5.29
C ILE A 451 11.82 -6.98 -6.71
N PRO A 452 12.61 -7.23 -7.78
CA PRO A 452 12.07 -7.20 -9.14
C PRO A 452 11.27 -8.47 -9.41
N LEU A 453 9.98 -8.33 -9.69
CA LEU A 453 9.09 -9.41 -10.10
C LEU A 453 8.48 -9.09 -11.46
N ASN A 454 8.32 -10.10 -12.30
CA ASN A 454 7.52 -9.96 -13.49
C ASN A 454 6.02 -10.01 -13.16
N LEU A 455 5.15 -9.61 -14.08
CA LEU A 455 3.73 -9.50 -13.79
C LEU A 455 3.09 -10.85 -13.43
N LYS A 456 3.57 -11.97 -13.98
CA LYS A 456 3.10 -13.32 -13.61
C LYS A 456 3.42 -13.64 -12.15
N GLU A 457 4.62 -13.32 -11.69
CA GLU A 457 5.03 -13.51 -10.30
C GLU A 457 4.19 -12.63 -9.35
N VAL A 458 3.99 -11.36 -9.71
CA VAL A 458 3.13 -10.44 -8.92
C VAL A 458 1.71 -10.98 -8.85
N THR A 459 1.14 -11.38 -9.99
CA THR A 459 -0.22 -11.93 -10.07
C THR A 459 -0.36 -13.20 -9.24
N THR A 460 0.70 -14.03 -9.18
CA THR A 460 0.69 -15.23 -8.33
C THR A 460 0.63 -14.90 -6.85
N LEU A 461 1.33 -13.84 -6.43
CA LEU A 461 1.37 -13.40 -5.03
C LEU A 461 0.10 -12.63 -4.62
N TYR A 462 -0.51 -11.91 -5.53
CA TYR A 462 -1.73 -11.14 -5.28
C TYR A 462 -2.59 -11.07 -6.55
N HIS A 463 -3.80 -11.56 -6.42
CA HIS A 463 -4.88 -11.40 -7.38
C HIS A 463 -6.20 -11.32 -6.62
N PHE A 464 -7.24 -10.82 -7.27
CA PHE A 464 -8.55 -10.82 -6.64
C PHE A 464 -9.09 -12.25 -6.53
N PRO A 465 -9.84 -12.55 -5.47
CA PRO A 465 -10.29 -13.91 -5.20
C PRO A 465 -11.12 -14.47 -6.35
N SER A 466 -10.84 -15.70 -6.77
CA SER A 466 -11.68 -16.41 -7.73
C SER A 466 -12.96 -16.92 -7.08
N SER A 467 -14.00 -17.22 -7.88
CA SER A 467 -15.25 -17.80 -7.42
C SER A 467 -15.08 -19.10 -6.61
N GLY A 468 -13.99 -19.85 -6.87
CA GLY A 468 -13.63 -21.05 -6.11
C GLY A 468 -13.20 -20.81 -4.66
N ILE A 469 -12.88 -19.58 -4.29
CA ILE A 469 -12.55 -19.17 -2.91
C ILE A 469 -13.82 -18.96 -2.06
N SER A 470 -15.00 -18.98 -2.69
CA SER A 470 -16.29 -18.72 -2.06
C SER A 470 -16.66 -19.66 -0.89
N SER A 471 -15.90 -20.72 -0.65
CA SER A 471 -16.13 -21.66 0.46
C SER A 471 -15.58 -21.19 1.80
N SER A 472 -14.74 -20.17 1.87
CA SER A 472 -14.32 -19.61 3.15
C SER A 472 -15.34 -18.56 3.59
N ARG A 473 -16.02 -18.82 4.71
CA ARG A 473 -17.01 -17.90 5.31
C ARG A 473 -16.40 -16.56 5.70
N GLU A 474 -15.10 -16.48 5.70
CA GLU A 474 -14.27 -15.39 6.22
C GLU A 474 -13.84 -14.38 5.16
N LEU A 475 -14.14 -14.61 3.88
CA LEU A 475 -13.87 -13.65 2.83
C LEU A 475 -15.05 -12.67 2.68
N LYS A 476 -14.80 -11.37 2.76
CA LYS A 476 -15.81 -10.37 2.49
C LYS A 476 -16.20 -10.39 1.01
N GLN A 477 -17.38 -10.90 0.73
CA GLN A 477 -17.90 -11.01 -0.63
C GLN A 477 -19.10 -10.09 -0.86
N SER A 478 -19.25 -9.65 -2.08
CA SER A 478 -20.48 -8.96 -2.48
C SER A 478 -21.63 -9.96 -2.57
N LYS A 479 -22.72 -9.74 -1.81
CA LYS A 479 -23.88 -10.63 -1.77
C LYS A 479 -24.66 -10.73 -3.09
N ALA A 480 -24.47 -9.78 -4.01
CA ALA A 480 -25.07 -9.80 -5.35
C ALA A 480 -24.27 -8.90 -6.29
N GLY A 481 -24.18 -9.28 -7.56
CA GLY A 481 -23.72 -8.37 -8.61
C GLY A 481 -24.68 -7.17 -8.71
N THR A 482 -24.16 -5.97 -8.86
CA THR A 482 -24.95 -4.79 -9.14
C THR A 482 -24.96 -4.53 -10.65
N ALA A 483 -26.12 -4.21 -11.20
CA ALA A 483 -26.28 -3.83 -12.59
C ALA A 483 -26.89 -2.41 -12.70
N PRO A 484 -26.62 -1.68 -13.79
CA PRO A 484 -27.30 -0.42 -14.01
C PRO A 484 -28.80 -0.64 -14.15
N ALA A 485 -29.58 0.35 -13.77
CA ALA A 485 -31.01 0.34 -14.05
C ALA A 485 -31.24 0.25 -15.58
N PRO A 486 -32.29 -0.45 -16.05
CA PRO A 486 -32.63 -0.48 -17.47
C PRO A 486 -32.81 0.94 -18.04
N LEU A 487 -32.36 1.16 -19.27
CA LEU A 487 -32.41 2.49 -19.91
C LEU A 487 -33.83 2.98 -20.17
N ASP A 488 -34.79 2.04 -20.32
CA ASP A 488 -36.20 2.34 -20.69
C ASP A 488 -37.13 2.36 -19.47
N MET A 489 -36.58 2.60 -18.27
CA MET A 489 -37.41 2.66 -17.07
C MET A 489 -38.27 3.91 -17.07
N SER A 490 -39.54 3.73 -16.69
CA SER A 490 -40.47 4.84 -16.52
C SER A 490 -40.07 5.71 -15.32
N GLU A 491 -40.10 7.01 -15.51
CA GLU A 491 -39.94 7.98 -14.43
C GLU A 491 -41.23 8.18 -13.59
N ASN A 492 -42.34 7.55 -14.04
CA ASN A 492 -43.67 7.69 -13.42
C ASN A 492 -44.16 6.33 -12.90
N GLY A 493 -44.87 6.37 -11.79
CA GLY A 493 -45.46 5.17 -11.18
C GLY A 493 -45.15 5.04 -9.71
N VAL A 494 -45.33 3.83 -9.18
CA VAL A 494 -45.01 3.53 -7.79
C VAL A 494 -43.52 3.28 -7.66
N LEU A 495 -42.87 4.00 -6.76
CA LEU A 495 -41.44 3.82 -6.43
C LEU A 495 -41.25 2.47 -5.73
N LEU A 496 -40.48 1.59 -6.34
CA LEU A 496 -40.07 0.30 -5.75
C LEU A 496 -38.82 0.41 -4.90
N GLY A 497 -37.89 1.30 -5.28
CA GLY A 497 -36.64 1.50 -4.60
C GLY A 497 -35.65 2.35 -5.43
N ILE A 498 -34.44 2.47 -4.92
CA ILE A 498 -33.36 3.21 -5.58
C ILE A 498 -32.30 2.17 -6.01
N ASN A 499 -32.00 2.14 -7.32
CA ASN A 499 -30.86 1.39 -7.84
C ASN A 499 -29.60 2.23 -7.60
N LYS A 500 -28.67 1.67 -6.84
CA LYS A 500 -27.34 2.26 -6.61
C LYS A 500 -26.33 1.47 -7.43
N TYR A 501 -25.93 2.04 -8.55
CA TYR A 501 -24.93 1.42 -9.42
C TYR A 501 -23.77 2.39 -9.64
N ARG A 502 -22.59 2.03 -9.16
CA ARG A 502 -21.42 2.92 -9.14
C ARG A 502 -21.77 4.23 -8.40
N ASN A 503 -21.46 5.39 -8.97
CA ASN A 503 -21.79 6.70 -8.40
C ASN A 503 -23.15 7.24 -8.87
N SER A 504 -24.02 6.40 -9.44
CA SER A 504 -25.34 6.78 -9.92
C SER A 504 -26.43 6.16 -9.05
N GLU A 505 -27.35 7.00 -8.59
CA GLU A 505 -28.60 6.59 -7.95
C GLU A 505 -29.75 6.80 -8.95
N THR A 506 -30.50 5.75 -9.24
CA THR A 506 -31.64 5.80 -10.15
C THR A 506 -32.88 5.28 -9.46
N GLU A 507 -33.94 6.06 -9.40
CA GLU A 507 -35.23 5.62 -8.87
C GLU A 507 -35.85 4.58 -9.79
N VAL A 508 -36.31 3.47 -9.19
CA VAL A 508 -36.94 2.35 -9.90
C VAL A 508 -38.43 2.42 -9.68
N HIS A 509 -39.16 2.77 -10.73
CA HIS A 509 -40.62 2.87 -10.70
C HIS A 509 -41.28 1.72 -11.46
N ILE A 510 -42.49 1.34 -11.05
CA ILE A 510 -43.36 0.45 -11.81
C ILE A 510 -44.61 1.19 -12.23
N THR A 511 -44.92 1.16 -13.54
CA THR A 511 -46.08 1.85 -14.10
C THR A 511 -47.39 1.22 -13.61
N ARG A 512 -48.48 1.98 -13.73
CA ARG A 512 -49.82 1.44 -13.43
C ARG A 512 -50.20 0.30 -14.37
N GLU A 513 -49.80 0.37 -15.63
CA GLU A 513 -50.09 -0.66 -16.65
C GLU A 513 -49.34 -1.95 -16.37
N ASP A 514 -48.07 -1.87 -15.99
CA ASP A 514 -47.26 -3.05 -15.66
C ASP A 514 -47.74 -3.73 -14.37
N ARG A 515 -48.33 -3.00 -13.43
CA ARG A 515 -48.95 -3.55 -12.23
C ARG A 515 -50.22 -4.31 -12.48
N LEU A 516 -50.86 -4.14 -13.62
CA LEU A 516 -52.00 -4.95 -14.02
C LEU A 516 -51.61 -6.36 -14.45
N ARG A 517 -50.30 -6.59 -14.62
CA ARG A 517 -49.73 -7.93 -14.86
C ARG A 517 -49.40 -8.61 -13.54
N HIS A 518 -48.91 -9.85 -13.62
CA HIS A 518 -48.50 -10.57 -12.43
C HIS A 518 -47.23 -9.94 -11.82
N PHE A 519 -47.32 -9.54 -10.54
CA PHE A 519 -46.18 -9.05 -9.78
C PHE A 519 -45.72 -10.17 -8.81
N TYR A 520 -44.46 -10.56 -8.95
CA TYR A 520 -43.89 -11.67 -8.18
C TYR A 520 -42.66 -11.21 -7.38
N THR A 521 -42.74 -11.34 -6.05
CA THR A 521 -41.66 -10.97 -5.14
C THR A 521 -41.11 -12.18 -4.43
N ILE A 522 -39.83 -12.49 -4.67
CA ILE A 522 -39.13 -13.62 -4.04
C ILE A 522 -38.10 -13.05 -3.03
N GLY A 523 -37.95 -13.77 -1.92
CA GLY A 523 -36.92 -13.44 -0.92
C GLY A 523 -37.12 -14.31 0.34
N GLN A 524 -36.07 -14.45 1.11
CA GLN A 524 -36.11 -15.13 2.42
C GLN A 524 -36.94 -14.35 3.43
N THR A 525 -37.32 -14.99 4.56
CA THR A 525 -37.99 -14.34 5.68
C THR A 525 -37.06 -13.21 6.22
N GLY A 526 -37.61 -12.02 6.47
CA GLY A 526 -36.87 -10.87 6.96
C GLY A 526 -36.23 -9.96 5.87
N THR A 527 -36.28 -10.33 4.58
CA THR A 527 -35.67 -9.53 3.50
C THR A 527 -36.49 -8.31 3.03
N GLY A 528 -37.57 -7.97 3.72
CA GLY A 528 -38.34 -6.77 3.42
C GLY A 528 -39.49 -6.94 2.41
N LYS A 529 -39.87 -8.16 1.99
CA LYS A 529 -40.98 -8.38 1.03
C LYS A 529 -42.28 -7.67 1.43
N SER A 530 -42.70 -7.90 2.69
CA SER A 530 -43.91 -7.27 3.22
C SER A 530 -43.79 -5.76 3.35
N THR A 531 -42.59 -5.23 3.61
CA THR A 531 -42.32 -3.80 3.66
C THR A 531 -42.47 -3.19 2.26
N LEU A 532 -41.95 -3.85 1.21
CA LEU A 532 -42.13 -3.40 -0.18
C LEU A 532 -43.62 -3.29 -0.53
N LEU A 533 -44.38 -4.36 -0.30
CA LEU A 533 -45.84 -4.38 -0.59
C LEU A 533 -46.59 -3.30 0.20
N LYS A 534 -46.23 -3.13 1.48
CA LYS A 534 -46.80 -2.06 2.32
C LYS A 534 -46.49 -0.67 1.76
N ASN A 535 -45.25 -0.41 1.35
CA ASN A 535 -44.87 0.87 0.77
C ASN A 535 -45.60 1.15 -0.55
N MET A 536 -45.79 0.12 -1.38
CA MET A 536 -46.58 0.26 -2.61
C MET A 536 -48.03 0.62 -2.30
N ALA A 537 -48.66 -0.04 -1.34
CA ALA A 537 -50.04 0.24 -0.94
C ALA A 537 -50.20 1.66 -0.33
N VAL A 538 -49.22 2.10 0.46
CA VAL A 538 -49.20 3.46 1.02
C VAL A 538 -49.11 4.50 -0.08
N GLN A 539 -48.25 4.30 -1.08
CA GLN A 539 -48.14 5.20 -2.22
C GLN A 539 -49.44 5.26 -3.03
N ASP A 540 -50.13 4.12 -3.24
CA ASP A 540 -51.43 4.09 -3.90
C ASP A 540 -52.47 4.91 -3.14
N ILE A 541 -52.52 4.78 -1.82
CA ILE A 541 -53.49 5.56 -0.97
C ILE A 541 -53.18 7.05 -1.03
N LEU A 542 -51.91 7.43 -1.09
CA LEU A 542 -51.52 8.85 -1.12
C LEU A 542 -51.72 9.49 -2.50
N ASN A 543 -51.62 8.69 -3.56
CA ASN A 543 -51.72 9.21 -4.93
C ASN A 543 -53.12 9.05 -5.57
N GLY A 544 -54.07 8.44 -4.89
CA GLY A 544 -55.48 8.25 -5.32
C GLY A 544 -55.62 7.05 -6.24
#